data_2a36a548eaf6bbe9b2284e1a40da0c41
#
_entry.id   2a36a548eaf6bbe9b2284e1a40da0c41
#
_cell.length_a   1.000
_cell.length_b   1.000
_cell.length_c   1.000
_cell.angle_alpha   90.00
_cell.angle_beta   90.00
_cell.angle_gamma   90.00
#
_symmetry.space_group_name_H-M   'P 1'
#
loop_
_entity.id
_entity.type
_entity.pdbx_description
1 polymer ?
#
loop_
_entity_poly.entity_id
_entity_poly.type
_entity_poly.pdbx_seq_one_letter_code
_entity_poly.pdbx_strand_id
1 'polypeptide(L)'
;GFTLHIRSAKAPVVRPEFFTNGRYVWAITLVFFIYSTQLGYIFLLPFAANELHGMSIDRASLLMIPGYICAILVGVFSGKIGKVLNSRQTIYTALVMIVGSLAVAALFVQEHVAVLAVTIVTFASGFALMYAPLVNTALQNIPAAKSGIAIGFYNLTINIAIPLGIAYTAKLIDVSDGFNLALGVLTTVGACGAVLYVVADRIMARKARDVSRAKSVDASETLA
;
A
#
# COMPACT_ATOMS: atom_id res chain seq x y z
N GLY A 1 26.28 1.55 8.20
CA GLY A 1 26.96 1.61 6.88
C GLY A 1 26.30 2.53 5.88
N PHE A 2 25.03 2.30 5.50
CA PHE A 2 24.33 3.04 4.43
C PHE A 2 24.15 4.54 4.70
N THR A 3 23.74 4.91 5.89
CA THR A 3 23.56 6.32 6.30
C THR A 3 24.85 7.11 6.38
N LEU A 4 25.96 6.46 6.75
CA LEU A 4 27.29 7.07 6.77
C LEU A 4 27.82 7.25 5.34
N HIS A 5 27.58 6.28 4.45
CA HIS A 5 28.00 6.36 3.05
C HIS A 5 27.28 7.49 2.29
N ILE A 6 25.97 7.67 2.51
CA ILE A 6 25.19 8.77 1.90
C ILE A 6 25.71 10.14 2.33
N ARG A 7 26.18 10.29 3.58
CA ARG A 7 26.73 11.56 4.09
C ARG A 7 28.14 11.87 3.58
N SER A 8 28.93 10.85 3.23
CA SER A 8 30.33 10.99 2.86
C SER A 8 30.60 10.93 1.36
N ALA A 9 29.67 10.47 0.54
CA ALA A 9 29.87 10.34 -0.89
C ALA A 9 29.75 11.69 -1.60
N LYS A 10 30.72 12.01 -2.46
CA LYS A 10 30.73 13.26 -3.27
C LYS A 10 29.56 13.32 -4.28
N ALA A 11 28.94 12.19 -4.64
CA ALA A 11 27.71 12.11 -5.44
C ALA A 11 26.88 10.89 -4.97
N PRO A 12 26.10 11.01 -3.88
CA PRO A 12 25.27 9.90 -3.42
C PRO A 12 24.17 9.61 -4.44
N VAL A 13 23.97 8.33 -4.75
CA VAL A 13 22.90 7.86 -5.66
C VAL A 13 21.53 8.30 -5.14
N VAL A 14 21.35 8.29 -3.82
CA VAL A 14 20.14 8.82 -3.16
C VAL A 14 20.54 10.06 -2.36
N ARG A 15 20.05 11.21 -2.79
CA ARG A 15 20.32 12.46 -2.06
C ARG A 15 19.41 12.57 -0.83
N PRO A 16 19.93 13.07 0.31
CA PRO A 16 19.14 13.30 1.52
C PRO A 16 17.87 14.13 1.31
N GLU A 17 17.86 14.97 0.27
CA GLU A 17 16.74 15.83 -0.11
C GLU A 17 15.41 15.09 -0.33
N PHE A 18 15.43 13.82 -0.77
CA PHE A 18 14.20 13.03 -0.92
C PHE A 18 13.52 12.74 0.41
N PHE A 19 14.30 12.56 1.46
CA PHE A 19 13.80 12.29 2.80
C PHE A 19 13.30 13.54 3.52
N THR A 20 13.55 14.72 2.99
CA THR A 20 12.97 15.98 3.50
C THR A 20 11.56 16.21 2.94
N ASN A 21 11.20 15.57 1.81
CA ASN A 21 9.85 15.61 1.28
C ASN A 21 8.94 14.64 2.07
N GLY A 22 8.20 15.16 3.04
CA GLY A 22 7.34 14.36 3.90
C GLY A 22 6.30 13.53 3.12
N ARG A 23 5.75 14.04 2.01
CA ARG A 23 4.80 13.28 1.19
C ARG A 23 5.44 12.05 0.56
N TYR A 24 6.66 12.18 0.08
CA TYR A 24 7.42 11.06 -0.48
C TYR A 24 7.73 10.00 0.58
N VAL A 25 8.21 10.42 1.75
CA VAL A 25 8.52 9.49 2.85
C VAL A 25 7.29 8.71 3.30
N TRP A 26 6.16 9.38 3.50
CA TRP A 26 4.93 8.69 3.92
C TRP A 26 4.32 7.81 2.83
N ALA A 27 4.44 8.21 1.56
CA ALA A 27 4.03 7.35 0.44
C ALA A 27 4.88 6.09 0.37
N ILE A 28 6.21 6.18 0.51
CA ILE A 28 7.11 5.03 0.54
C ILE A 28 6.85 4.14 1.77
N THR A 29 6.59 4.74 2.93
CA THR A 29 6.21 3.98 4.12
C THR A 29 4.94 3.18 3.87
N LEU A 30 3.91 3.77 3.30
CA LEU A 30 2.69 3.06 2.92
C LEU A 30 2.98 1.94 1.91
N VAL A 31 3.79 2.22 0.88
CA VAL A 31 4.22 1.22 -0.11
C VAL A 31 4.83 0.01 0.57
N PHE A 32 5.76 0.22 1.51
CA PHE A 32 6.39 -0.87 2.24
C PHE A 32 5.38 -1.77 2.95
N PHE A 33 4.47 -1.19 3.72
CA PHE A 33 3.45 -1.94 4.46
C PHE A 33 2.48 -2.67 3.52
N ILE A 34 1.95 -1.99 2.53
CA ILE A 34 0.92 -2.56 1.65
C ILE A 34 1.49 -3.62 0.71
N TYR A 35 2.69 -3.44 0.16
CA TYR A 35 3.30 -4.45 -0.70
C TYR A 35 3.77 -5.69 0.08
N SER A 36 4.16 -5.54 1.34
CA SER A 36 4.44 -6.70 2.20
C SER A 36 3.15 -7.51 2.47
N THR A 37 2.01 -6.85 2.68
CA THR A 37 0.73 -7.56 2.85
C THR A 37 0.24 -8.20 1.56
N GLN A 38 0.50 -7.57 0.40
CA GLN A 38 0.04 -8.06 -0.89
C GLN A 38 0.55 -9.45 -1.19
N LEU A 39 1.87 -9.61 -1.23
CA LEU A 39 2.45 -10.91 -1.60
C LEU A 39 2.31 -11.93 -0.47
N GLY A 40 2.29 -11.50 0.79
CA GLY A 40 1.95 -12.36 1.91
C GLY A 40 0.56 -12.98 1.76
N TYR A 41 -0.45 -12.17 1.41
CA TYR A 41 -1.82 -12.65 1.21
C TYR A 41 -1.96 -13.54 -0.03
N ILE A 42 -1.39 -13.13 -1.17
CA ILE A 42 -1.39 -13.92 -2.41
C ILE A 42 -0.71 -15.27 -2.20
N PHE A 43 0.40 -15.32 -1.45
CA PHE A 43 1.10 -16.55 -1.10
C PHE A 43 0.23 -17.45 -0.21
N LEU A 44 -0.41 -16.89 0.81
CA LEU A 44 -1.21 -17.63 1.79
C LEU A 44 -2.47 -18.26 1.19
N LEU A 45 -3.11 -17.60 0.22
CA LEU A 45 -4.45 -17.93 -0.25
C LEU A 45 -4.59 -19.37 -0.78
N PRO A 46 -3.74 -19.90 -1.69
CA PRO A 46 -3.86 -21.27 -2.17
C PRO A 46 -3.60 -22.30 -1.07
N PHE A 47 -2.72 -22.01 -0.11
CA PHE A 47 -2.49 -22.90 1.03
C PHE A 47 -3.68 -22.93 1.97
N ALA A 48 -4.29 -21.79 2.27
CA ALA A 48 -5.51 -21.72 3.07
C ALA A 48 -6.68 -22.47 2.40
N ALA A 49 -6.86 -22.36 1.10
CA ALA A 49 -7.89 -23.11 0.37
C ALA A 49 -7.62 -24.61 0.37
N ASN A 50 -6.36 -25.03 0.33
CA ASN A 50 -5.98 -26.44 0.40
C ASN A 50 -6.18 -27.02 1.80
N GLU A 51 -5.58 -26.41 2.81
CA GLU A 51 -5.54 -26.95 4.17
C GLU A 51 -6.89 -26.82 4.91
N LEU A 52 -7.58 -25.70 4.74
CA LEU A 52 -8.84 -25.44 5.46
C LEU A 52 -10.07 -26.00 4.74
N HIS A 53 -10.02 -26.09 3.40
CA HIS A 53 -11.20 -26.48 2.60
C HIS A 53 -10.97 -27.72 1.73
N GLY A 54 -9.82 -28.41 1.86
CA GLY A 54 -9.53 -29.65 1.15
C GLY A 54 -9.44 -29.50 -0.38
N MET A 55 -9.21 -28.29 -0.90
CA MET A 55 -9.06 -28.07 -2.34
C MET A 55 -7.68 -28.50 -2.81
N SER A 56 -7.59 -29.07 -4.02
CA SER A 56 -6.27 -29.26 -4.64
C SER A 56 -5.62 -27.89 -4.92
N ILE A 57 -4.29 -27.79 -4.79
CA ILE A 57 -3.53 -26.52 -4.96
C ILE A 57 -3.81 -25.91 -6.34
N ASP A 58 -3.95 -26.72 -7.38
CA ASP A 58 -4.29 -26.26 -8.73
C ASP A 58 -5.65 -25.53 -8.75
N ARG A 59 -6.68 -26.12 -8.15
CA ARG A 59 -8.01 -25.50 -8.04
C ARG A 59 -8.00 -24.29 -7.13
N ALA A 60 -7.27 -24.35 -6.03
CA ALA A 60 -7.10 -23.24 -5.11
C ALA A 60 -6.46 -22.01 -5.80
N SER A 61 -5.49 -22.24 -6.68
CA SER A 61 -4.86 -21.17 -7.48
C SER A 61 -5.85 -20.52 -8.47
N LEU A 62 -6.85 -21.26 -8.95
CA LEU A 62 -7.88 -20.69 -9.83
C LEU A 62 -8.78 -19.67 -9.12
N LEU A 63 -8.89 -19.72 -7.77
CA LEU A 63 -9.61 -18.71 -6.99
C LEU A 63 -9.04 -17.28 -7.16
N MET A 64 -7.78 -17.17 -7.58
CA MET A 64 -7.14 -15.86 -7.81
C MET A 64 -7.59 -15.21 -9.12
N ILE A 65 -8.04 -15.99 -10.11
CA ILE A 65 -8.36 -15.50 -11.45
C ILE A 65 -9.42 -14.39 -11.42
N PRO A 66 -10.56 -14.53 -10.73
CA PRO A 66 -11.55 -13.46 -10.63
C PRO A 66 -10.96 -12.16 -10.04
N GLY A 67 -10.10 -12.29 -9.04
CA GLY A 67 -9.40 -11.15 -8.45
C GLY A 67 -8.52 -10.39 -9.44
N TYR A 68 -7.73 -11.11 -10.22
CA TYR A 68 -6.88 -10.49 -11.25
C TYR A 68 -7.68 -9.88 -12.40
N ILE A 69 -8.77 -10.53 -12.83
CA ILE A 69 -9.67 -9.96 -13.85
C ILE A 69 -10.26 -8.64 -13.34
N CYS A 70 -10.78 -8.61 -12.12
CA CYS A 70 -11.30 -7.38 -11.53
C CYS A 70 -10.21 -6.30 -11.36
N ALA A 71 -9.00 -6.67 -10.96
CA ALA A 71 -7.87 -5.74 -10.87
C ALA A 71 -7.53 -5.12 -12.23
N ILE A 72 -7.52 -5.90 -13.31
CA ILE A 72 -7.29 -5.42 -14.67
C ILE A 72 -8.39 -4.42 -15.07
N LEU A 73 -9.66 -4.76 -14.83
CA LEU A 73 -10.78 -3.89 -15.14
C LEU A 73 -10.68 -2.57 -14.36
N VAL A 74 -10.42 -2.63 -13.05
CA VAL A 74 -10.22 -1.43 -12.22
C VAL A 74 -9.04 -0.61 -12.72
N GLY A 75 -7.92 -1.25 -13.11
CA GLY A 75 -6.77 -0.58 -13.70
C GLY A 75 -7.10 0.17 -14.99
N VAL A 76 -7.83 -0.47 -15.92
CA VAL A 76 -8.29 0.14 -17.18
C VAL A 76 -9.22 1.34 -16.91
N PHE A 77 -10.12 1.23 -15.94
CA PHE A 77 -11.05 2.30 -15.59
C PHE A 77 -10.49 3.32 -14.59
N SER A 78 -9.28 3.13 -14.08
CA SER A 78 -8.65 4.01 -13.07
C SER A 78 -8.59 5.47 -13.52
N GLY A 79 -8.36 5.74 -14.79
CA GLY A 79 -8.38 7.09 -15.36
C GLY A 79 -9.77 7.77 -15.33
N LYS A 80 -10.86 7.00 -15.47
CA LYS A 80 -12.23 7.51 -15.31
C LYS A 80 -12.55 7.73 -13.84
N ILE A 81 -12.16 6.82 -12.98
CA ILE A 81 -12.33 6.93 -11.52
C ILE A 81 -11.59 8.18 -11.00
N GLY A 82 -10.38 8.46 -11.50
CA GLY A 82 -9.59 9.64 -11.15
C GLY A 82 -10.19 10.98 -11.58
N LYS A 83 -11.19 10.99 -12.49
CA LYS A 83 -11.98 12.19 -12.81
C LYS A 83 -13.08 12.47 -11.79
N VAL A 84 -13.57 11.45 -11.11
CA VAL A 84 -14.65 11.54 -10.10
C VAL A 84 -14.09 11.66 -8.69
N LEU A 85 -13.09 10.86 -8.38
CA LEU A 85 -12.41 10.83 -7.08
C LEU A 85 -11.04 11.49 -7.21
N ASN A 86 -10.71 12.39 -6.29
CA ASN A 86 -9.35 12.90 -6.22
C ASN A 86 -8.38 11.83 -5.67
N SER A 87 -7.07 11.98 -5.92
CA SER A 87 -6.04 10.99 -5.52
C SER A 87 -6.12 10.58 -4.06
N ARG A 88 -6.45 11.51 -3.17
CA ARG A 88 -6.59 11.26 -1.73
C ARG A 88 -7.78 10.33 -1.42
N GLN A 89 -8.94 10.62 -1.99
CA GLN A 89 -10.14 9.80 -1.80
C GLN A 89 -9.92 8.40 -2.36
N THR A 90 -9.31 8.31 -3.53
CA THR A 90 -8.97 7.04 -4.19
C THR A 90 -8.05 6.17 -3.31
N ILE A 91 -7.00 6.75 -2.73
CA ILE A 91 -6.11 6.02 -1.81
C ILE A 91 -6.87 5.55 -0.56
N TYR A 92 -7.71 6.40 0.03
CA TYR A 92 -8.49 6.02 1.22
C TYR A 92 -9.48 4.89 0.93
N THR A 93 -10.21 4.96 -0.19
CA THR A 93 -11.11 3.88 -0.62
C THR A 93 -10.35 2.59 -0.83
N ALA A 94 -9.21 2.65 -1.50
CA ALA A 94 -8.35 1.49 -1.73
C ALA A 94 -7.84 0.87 -0.42
N LEU A 95 -7.42 1.68 0.55
CA LEU A 95 -6.98 1.21 1.87
C LEU A 95 -8.10 0.50 2.63
N VAL A 96 -9.32 1.05 2.59
CA VAL A 96 -10.49 0.39 3.19
C VAL A 96 -10.77 -0.96 2.52
N MET A 97 -10.69 -1.04 1.19
CA MET A 97 -10.86 -2.30 0.46
C MET A 97 -9.77 -3.33 0.84
N ILE A 98 -8.50 -2.91 0.87
CA ILE A 98 -7.36 -3.79 1.18
C ILE A 98 -7.44 -4.29 2.62
N VAL A 99 -7.52 -3.40 3.59
CA VAL A 99 -7.53 -3.77 5.02
C VAL A 99 -8.83 -4.48 5.39
N GLY A 100 -9.95 -4.01 4.85
CA GLY A 100 -11.26 -4.63 5.07
C GLY A 100 -11.33 -6.06 4.53
N SER A 101 -10.81 -6.32 3.33
CA SER A 101 -10.76 -7.68 2.77
C SER A 101 -9.88 -8.63 3.60
N LEU A 102 -8.73 -8.16 4.09
CA LEU A 102 -7.86 -8.96 4.97
C LEU A 102 -8.54 -9.24 6.31
N ALA A 103 -9.24 -8.25 6.89
CA ALA A 103 -9.98 -8.43 8.12
C ALA A 103 -11.13 -9.45 7.96
N VAL A 104 -11.89 -9.36 6.86
CA VAL A 104 -12.95 -10.35 6.54
C VAL A 104 -12.34 -11.74 6.33
N ALA A 105 -11.22 -11.85 5.63
CA ALA A 105 -10.52 -13.13 5.49
C ALA A 105 -10.07 -13.66 6.85
N ALA A 106 -9.49 -12.85 7.73
CA ALA A 106 -9.03 -13.27 9.05
C ALA A 106 -10.16 -13.78 9.95
N LEU A 107 -11.36 -13.24 9.81
CA LEU A 107 -12.50 -13.60 10.65
C LEU A 107 -13.28 -14.83 10.12
N PHE A 108 -13.37 -15.00 8.80
CA PHE A 108 -14.32 -15.93 8.17
C PHE A 108 -13.66 -16.96 7.24
N VAL A 109 -12.32 -16.99 7.13
CA VAL A 109 -11.62 -17.91 6.21
C VAL A 109 -11.92 -19.38 6.48
N GLN A 110 -12.20 -19.76 7.73
CA GLN A 110 -12.50 -21.15 8.12
C GLN A 110 -13.92 -21.57 7.76
N GLU A 111 -14.86 -20.64 7.63
CA GLU A 111 -16.27 -20.96 7.44
C GLU A 111 -16.59 -21.41 6.01
N HIS A 112 -16.14 -20.66 5.01
CA HIS A 112 -16.47 -20.94 3.61
C HIS A 112 -15.35 -20.53 2.64
N VAL A 113 -15.06 -21.41 1.69
CA VAL A 113 -14.08 -21.12 0.60
C VAL A 113 -14.47 -19.88 -0.23
N ALA A 114 -15.76 -19.55 -0.34
CA ALA A 114 -16.24 -18.37 -1.02
C ALA A 114 -15.69 -17.06 -0.42
N VAL A 115 -15.36 -17.05 0.87
CA VAL A 115 -14.72 -15.90 1.53
C VAL A 115 -13.38 -15.58 0.87
N LEU A 116 -12.57 -16.59 0.54
CA LEU A 116 -11.30 -16.41 -0.15
C LEU A 116 -11.49 -15.79 -1.53
N ALA A 117 -12.52 -16.23 -2.28
CA ALA A 117 -12.82 -15.67 -3.61
C ALA A 117 -13.28 -14.21 -3.54
N VAL A 118 -14.15 -13.87 -2.60
CA VAL A 118 -14.66 -12.49 -2.43
C VAL A 118 -13.55 -11.56 -1.93
N THR A 119 -12.77 -12.01 -0.97
CA THR A 119 -11.71 -11.19 -0.39
C THR A 119 -10.56 -10.95 -1.36
N ILE A 120 -10.18 -11.92 -2.20
CA ILE A 120 -9.15 -11.68 -3.24
C ILE A 120 -9.64 -10.70 -4.31
N VAL A 121 -10.91 -10.75 -4.72
CA VAL A 121 -11.50 -9.79 -5.66
C VAL A 121 -11.45 -8.38 -5.09
N THR A 122 -11.88 -8.21 -3.83
CA THR A 122 -11.90 -6.90 -3.16
C THR A 122 -10.47 -6.38 -2.94
N PHE A 123 -9.58 -7.24 -2.47
CA PHE A 123 -8.18 -6.93 -2.22
C PHE A 123 -7.46 -6.48 -3.49
N ALA A 124 -7.52 -7.29 -4.56
CA ALA A 124 -6.85 -7.01 -5.81
C ALA A 124 -7.39 -5.75 -6.51
N SER A 125 -8.71 -5.52 -6.42
CA SER A 125 -9.35 -4.30 -6.92
C SER A 125 -8.87 -3.07 -6.16
N GLY A 126 -8.83 -3.13 -4.83
CA GLY A 126 -8.30 -2.04 -3.99
C GLY A 126 -6.84 -1.74 -4.32
N PHE A 127 -6.03 -2.78 -4.50
CA PHE A 127 -4.63 -2.64 -4.86
C PHE A 127 -4.44 -1.97 -6.23
N ALA A 128 -5.18 -2.40 -7.24
CA ALA A 128 -5.15 -1.80 -8.58
C ALA A 128 -5.61 -0.33 -8.56
N LEU A 129 -6.62 -0.01 -7.75
CA LEU A 129 -7.14 1.34 -7.58
C LEU A 129 -6.11 2.29 -6.96
N MET A 130 -5.30 1.80 -6.02
CA MET A 130 -4.33 2.61 -5.27
C MET A 130 -3.07 2.93 -6.08
N TYR A 131 -2.66 2.07 -7.00
CA TYR A 131 -1.34 2.10 -7.62
C TYR A 131 -0.98 3.45 -8.23
N ALA A 132 -1.77 3.94 -9.19
CA ALA A 132 -1.49 5.19 -9.88
C ALA A 132 -1.58 6.43 -8.97
N PRO A 133 -2.63 6.62 -8.13
CA PRO A 133 -2.69 7.73 -7.19
C PRO A 133 -1.53 7.75 -6.18
N LEU A 134 -1.06 6.58 -5.75
CA LEU A 134 0.04 6.50 -4.78
C LEU A 134 1.37 6.91 -5.40
N VAL A 135 1.67 6.43 -6.62
CA VAL A 135 2.87 6.86 -7.38
C VAL A 135 2.83 8.37 -7.63
N ASN A 136 1.69 8.91 -8.07
CA ASN A 136 1.52 10.34 -8.29
C ASN A 136 1.74 11.15 -7.01
N THR A 137 1.23 10.66 -5.87
CA THR A 137 1.43 11.32 -4.57
C THR A 137 2.89 11.26 -4.12
N ALA A 138 3.57 10.15 -4.36
CA ALA A 138 4.98 10.00 -4.05
C ALA A 138 5.86 10.96 -4.86
N LEU A 139 5.55 11.14 -6.14
CA LEU A 139 6.33 12.01 -7.03
C LEU A 139 5.94 13.49 -6.95
N GLN A 140 4.88 13.82 -6.24
CA GLN A 140 4.43 15.21 -6.08
C GLN A 140 5.51 16.05 -5.41
N ASN A 141 5.83 17.23 -6.01
CA ASN A 141 6.90 18.13 -5.58
C ASN A 141 8.34 17.58 -5.77
N ILE A 142 8.52 16.52 -6.54
CA ILE A 142 9.84 16.06 -6.96
C ILE A 142 10.14 16.64 -8.35
N PRO A 143 11.26 17.36 -8.54
CA PRO A 143 11.65 17.88 -9.84
C PRO A 143 11.77 16.77 -10.89
N ALA A 144 11.35 17.01 -12.12
CA ALA A 144 11.37 16.02 -13.22
C ALA A 144 12.77 15.40 -13.42
N ALA A 145 13.82 16.17 -13.29
CA ALA A 145 15.21 15.69 -13.38
C ALA A 145 15.59 14.67 -12.29
N LYS A 146 14.85 14.61 -11.18
CA LYS A 146 15.11 13.71 -10.04
C LYS A 146 14.06 12.59 -9.92
N SER A 147 13.00 12.62 -10.74
CA SER A 147 11.90 11.65 -10.65
C SER A 147 12.33 10.21 -10.93
N GLY A 148 13.29 9.99 -11.83
CA GLY A 148 13.84 8.66 -12.10
C GLY A 148 14.49 8.01 -10.87
N ILE A 149 15.24 8.79 -10.08
CA ILE A 149 15.86 8.30 -8.83
C ILE A 149 14.78 8.00 -7.77
N ALA A 150 13.77 8.85 -7.66
CA ALA A 150 12.66 8.66 -6.75
C ALA A 150 11.86 7.39 -7.07
N ILE A 151 11.57 7.14 -8.35
CA ILE A 151 10.92 5.91 -8.81
C ILE A 151 11.82 4.68 -8.55
N GLY A 152 13.12 4.80 -8.77
CA GLY A 152 14.08 3.73 -8.47
C GLY A 152 14.04 3.32 -6.99
N PHE A 153 14.01 4.30 -6.07
CA PHE A 153 13.91 4.02 -4.64
C PHE A 153 12.53 3.50 -4.24
N TYR A 154 11.47 3.99 -4.87
CA TYR A 154 10.11 3.45 -4.73
C TYR A 154 10.08 1.95 -5.09
N ASN A 155 10.63 1.58 -6.23
CA ASN A 155 10.71 0.18 -6.66
C ASN A 155 11.63 -0.66 -5.76
N LEU A 156 12.73 -0.10 -5.26
CA LEU A 156 13.58 -0.79 -4.29
C LEU A 156 12.80 -1.12 -3.03
N THR A 157 11.98 -0.19 -2.53
CA THR A 157 11.12 -0.43 -1.36
C THR A 157 10.14 -1.57 -1.61
N ILE A 158 9.52 -1.63 -2.79
CA ILE A 158 8.65 -2.74 -3.19
C ILE A 158 9.40 -4.07 -3.16
N ASN A 159 10.58 -4.11 -3.80
CA ASN A 159 11.39 -5.33 -3.88
C ASN A 159 11.92 -5.82 -2.52
N ILE A 160 12.00 -4.97 -1.51
CA ILE A 160 12.30 -5.36 -0.13
C ILE A 160 11.03 -5.82 0.61
N ALA A 161 9.92 -5.12 0.41
CA ALA A 161 8.66 -5.40 1.10
C ALA A 161 8.07 -6.78 0.72
N ILE A 162 8.13 -7.13 -0.56
CA ILE A 162 7.58 -8.37 -1.11
C ILE A 162 8.15 -9.64 -0.43
N PRO A 163 9.47 -9.90 -0.45
CA PRO A 163 10.02 -11.10 0.18
C PRO A 163 9.83 -11.12 1.69
N LEU A 164 9.81 -9.96 2.35
CA LEU A 164 9.50 -9.88 3.78
C LEU A 164 8.06 -10.34 4.05
N GLY A 165 7.09 -9.91 3.23
CA GLY A 165 5.70 -10.32 3.32
C GLY A 165 5.53 -11.84 3.21
N ILE A 166 6.16 -12.45 2.24
CA ILE A 166 6.16 -13.91 2.05
C ILE A 166 6.82 -14.61 3.24
N ALA A 167 7.99 -14.11 3.67
CA ALA A 167 8.78 -14.77 4.71
C ALA A 167 8.07 -14.85 6.06
N TYR A 168 7.48 -13.74 6.54
CA TYR A 168 6.75 -13.80 7.81
C TYR A 168 5.43 -14.58 7.69
N THR A 169 4.75 -14.50 6.54
CA THR A 169 3.53 -15.29 6.30
C THR A 169 3.82 -16.78 6.27
N ALA A 170 4.84 -17.22 5.53
CA ALA A 170 5.27 -18.61 5.48
C ALA A 170 5.62 -19.15 6.88
N LYS A 171 6.35 -18.34 7.68
CA LYS A 171 6.71 -18.75 9.05
C LYS A 171 5.50 -18.88 9.97
N LEU A 172 4.46 -18.09 9.78
CA LEU A 172 3.26 -18.12 10.61
C LEU A 172 2.34 -19.31 10.28
N ILE A 173 2.32 -19.79 9.03
CA ILE A 173 1.49 -20.94 8.63
C ILE A 173 1.90 -22.22 9.38
N ASP A 174 3.16 -22.39 9.71
CA ASP A 174 3.68 -23.58 10.39
C ASP A 174 3.24 -23.73 11.86
N VAL A 175 2.54 -22.74 12.42
CA VAL A 175 2.09 -22.76 13.83
C VAL A 175 0.65 -23.24 13.91
N SER A 176 0.23 -23.75 15.06
CA SER A 176 -1.18 -24.06 15.35
C SER A 176 -2.05 -22.81 15.14
N ASP A 177 -3.17 -22.92 14.42
CA ASP A 177 -4.00 -21.82 13.93
C ASP A 177 -3.28 -20.81 13.01
N GLY A 178 -2.23 -21.27 12.34
CA GLY A 178 -1.30 -20.43 11.57
C GLY A 178 -1.95 -19.58 10.50
N PHE A 179 -3.02 -20.05 9.84
CA PHE A 179 -3.73 -19.26 8.81
C PHE A 179 -4.45 -18.06 9.40
N ASN A 180 -5.17 -18.21 10.51
CA ASN A 180 -5.82 -17.10 11.18
C ASN A 180 -4.80 -16.10 11.74
N LEU A 181 -3.72 -16.63 12.33
CA LEU A 181 -2.62 -15.81 12.84
C LEU A 181 -1.95 -15.03 11.69
N ALA A 182 -1.64 -15.68 10.58
CA ALA A 182 -1.02 -15.03 9.42
C ALA A 182 -1.92 -13.94 8.82
N LEU A 183 -3.23 -14.22 8.66
CA LEU A 183 -4.21 -13.22 8.20
C LEU A 183 -4.37 -12.06 9.19
N GLY A 184 -4.38 -12.36 10.50
CA GLY A 184 -4.40 -11.34 11.55
C GLY A 184 -3.17 -10.42 11.53
N VAL A 185 -1.98 -11.00 11.33
CA VAL A 185 -0.73 -10.25 11.18
C VAL A 185 -0.74 -9.41 9.90
N LEU A 186 -1.16 -9.98 8.76
CA LEU A 186 -1.30 -9.24 7.51
C LEU A 186 -2.27 -8.07 7.64
N THR A 187 -3.43 -8.30 8.30
CA THR A 187 -4.40 -7.25 8.59
C THR A 187 -3.80 -6.14 9.45
N THR A 188 -3.08 -6.51 10.50
CA THR A 188 -2.45 -5.56 11.42
C THR A 188 -1.37 -4.74 10.72
N VAL A 189 -0.50 -5.38 9.93
CA VAL A 189 0.55 -4.71 9.15
C VAL A 189 -0.07 -3.74 8.14
N GLY A 190 -1.09 -4.17 7.40
CA GLY A 190 -1.81 -3.31 6.46
C GLY A 190 -2.53 -2.15 7.14
N ALA A 191 -3.20 -2.40 8.28
CA ALA A 191 -3.87 -1.39 9.07
C ALA A 191 -2.88 -0.36 9.66
N CYS A 192 -1.73 -0.81 10.18
CA CYS A 192 -0.67 0.09 10.65
C CYS A 192 -0.20 1.02 9.53
N GLY A 193 0.08 0.48 8.34
CA GLY A 193 0.46 1.29 7.18
C GLY A 193 -0.63 2.31 6.80
N ALA A 194 -1.89 1.87 6.78
CA ALA A 194 -3.04 2.74 6.46
C ALA A 194 -3.21 3.86 7.50
N VAL A 195 -3.16 3.54 8.79
CA VAL A 195 -3.29 4.52 9.88
C VAL A 195 -2.15 5.53 9.83
N LEU A 196 -0.90 5.07 9.70
CA LEU A 196 0.25 5.95 9.58
C LEU A 196 0.11 6.92 8.40
N TYR A 197 -0.32 6.43 7.24
CA TYR A 197 -0.54 7.27 6.06
C TYR A 197 -1.65 8.28 6.28
N VAL A 198 -2.81 7.87 6.82
CA VAL A 198 -3.95 8.76 7.08
C VAL A 198 -3.59 9.85 8.08
N VAL A 199 -2.87 9.50 9.15
CA VAL A 199 -2.42 10.47 10.15
C VAL A 199 -1.44 11.48 9.52
N ALA A 200 -0.44 11.00 8.79
CA ALA A 200 0.53 11.84 8.11
C ALA A 200 -0.13 12.78 7.08
N ASP A 201 -1.05 12.26 6.28
CA ASP A 201 -1.78 13.06 5.30
C ASP A 201 -2.63 14.16 5.95
N ARG A 202 -3.29 13.85 7.09
CA ARG A 202 -4.03 14.87 7.86
C ARG A 202 -3.13 15.94 8.45
N ILE A 203 -1.97 15.56 8.98
CA ILE A 203 -0.99 16.51 9.53
C ILE A 203 -0.48 17.45 8.43
N MET A 204 -0.10 16.88 7.28
CA MET A 204 0.37 17.67 6.15
C MET A 204 -0.70 18.61 5.59
N ALA A 205 -1.95 18.16 5.53
CA ALA A 205 -3.07 18.97 5.08
C ALA A 205 -3.40 20.13 6.05
N ARG A 206 -3.23 19.93 7.36
CA ARG A 206 -3.36 21.00 8.36
C ARG A 206 -2.24 22.03 8.19
N LYS A 207 -1.00 21.58 8.14
CA LYS A 207 0.16 22.47 7.96
C LYS A 207 0.06 23.32 6.69
N ALA A 208 -0.41 22.75 5.58
CA ALA A 208 -0.61 23.48 4.35
C ALA A 208 -1.69 24.58 4.47
N ARG A 209 -2.78 24.30 5.20
CA ARG A 209 -3.83 25.28 5.50
C ARG A 209 -3.34 26.44 6.36
N ASP A 210 -2.56 26.13 7.38
CA ASP A 210 -2.03 27.15 8.31
C ASP A 210 -1.08 28.11 7.57
N VAL A 211 -0.22 27.58 6.71
CA VAL A 211 0.69 28.40 5.86
C VAL A 211 -0.10 29.27 4.88
N SER A 212 -1.17 28.74 4.27
CA SER A 212 -2.02 29.51 3.36
C SER A 212 -2.75 30.65 4.08
N ARG A 213 -3.22 30.38 5.31
CA ARG A 213 -3.92 31.37 6.14
C ARG A 213 -2.98 32.49 6.59
N ALA A 214 -1.76 32.14 7.00
CA ALA A 214 -0.75 33.13 7.36
C ALA A 214 -0.42 34.06 6.20
N LYS A 215 -0.24 33.52 4.99
CA LYS A 215 0.00 34.33 3.79
C LYS A 215 -1.16 35.25 3.43
N SER A 216 -2.40 34.85 3.65
CA SER A 216 -3.58 35.69 3.37
C SER A 216 -3.70 36.85 4.36
N VAL A 217 -3.30 36.67 5.61
CA VAL A 217 -3.28 37.74 6.63
C VAL A 217 -2.19 38.74 6.30
N ASP A 218 -0.98 38.29 5.99
CA ASP A 218 0.15 39.14 5.63
C ASP A 218 -0.14 40.03 4.37
N ALA A 219 -0.81 39.42 3.38
CA ALA A 219 -1.25 40.12 2.18
C ALA A 219 -2.34 41.18 2.45
N SER A 220 -3.20 40.97 3.43
CA SER A 220 -4.23 41.95 3.82
C SER A 220 -3.66 43.11 4.62
N GLU A 221 -2.63 42.88 5.43
CA GLU A 221 -1.91 43.96 6.17
C GLU A 221 -1.06 44.85 5.28
N THR A 222 -0.57 44.29 4.16
CA THR A 222 0.25 45.07 3.19
C THR A 222 -0.59 45.98 2.30
N LEU A 223 -1.90 45.77 2.22
CA LEU A 223 -2.86 46.53 1.40
C LEU A 223 -3.64 47.57 2.21
N ALA A 224 -3.51 47.60 3.54
CA ALA A 224 -4.09 48.60 4.45
C ALA A 224 -3.10 49.68 4.82
#